data_9e0f0eb87a6aa9bdb7ad887df4308411
#
_entry.id   9e0f0eb87a6aa9bdb7ad887df4308411
#
_cell.length_a   1.000
_cell.length_b   1.000
_cell.length_c   1.000
_cell.angle_alpha   90.00
_cell.angle_beta   90.00
_cell.angle_gamma   90.00
#
_symmetry.space_group_name_H-M   'P 1'
#
loop_
_entity.id
_entity.type
_entity.pdbx_description
1 polymer ?
#
loop_
_entity_poly.entity_id
_entity_poly.type
_entity_poly.pdbx_seq_one_letter_code
_entity_poly.pdbx_strand_id
1 'polypeptide(L)'
;IVSFILTIIFVLIILYNRKRRIRINFIKYLGALLFLVLISFSTNYLFENVLEQRHRDRINLILGKEIDNKGIGYNINQSKIAISNGGVFGTGFLEGTQTKGDFVPRQHTDYIFSTIGEEWGFIGTFTTILLFSLLIIRITIRAEKQVNHFKRIYCLCFTSILFIHFFINIGMSIGLVPSVGIPLPFISYGG
;
A
#
# COMPACT_ATOMS: atom_id res chain seq x y z
N ILE A 1 9.20 2.52 -17.16
CA ILE A 1 10.17 2.76 -16.08
C ILE A 1 10.63 1.42 -15.48
N VAL A 2 9.73 0.55 -15.01
CA VAL A 2 10.08 -0.75 -14.39
C VAL A 2 10.91 -1.63 -15.34
N SER A 3 10.54 -1.73 -16.61
CA SER A 3 11.28 -2.45 -17.64
C SER A 3 12.71 -1.92 -17.81
N PHE A 4 12.87 -0.60 -17.76
CA PHE A 4 14.18 0.05 -17.90
C PHE A 4 15.09 -0.24 -16.68
N ILE A 5 14.52 -0.22 -15.48
CA ILE A 5 15.26 -0.56 -14.26
C ILE A 5 15.69 -2.03 -14.29
N LEU A 6 14.81 -2.94 -14.70
CA LEU A 6 15.14 -4.37 -14.81
C LEU A 6 16.23 -4.64 -15.84
N THR A 7 16.23 -3.93 -16.99
CA THR A 7 17.29 -4.05 -17.99
C THR A 7 18.62 -3.52 -17.46
N ILE A 8 18.64 -2.42 -16.72
CA ILE A 8 19.86 -1.90 -16.09
C ILE A 8 20.43 -2.91 -15.08
N ILE A 9 19.57 -3.46 -14.19
CA ILE A 9 19.99 -4.46 -13.20
C ILE A 9 20.57 -5.67 -13.91
N PHE A 10 19.96 -6.14 -14.99
CA PHE A 10 20.44 -7.27 -15.78
C PHE A 10 21.81 -7.00 -16.39
N VAL A 11 22.02 -5.82 -16.97
CA VAL A 11 23.32 -5.38 -17.52
C VAL A 11 24.38 -5.34 -16.42
N LEU A 12 24.04 -4.80 -15.23
CA LEU A 12 24.97 -4.76 -14.09
C LEU A 12 25.38 -6.15 -13.61
N ILE A 13 24.46 -7.12 -13.60
CA ILE A 13 24.73 -8.51 -13.24
C ILE A 13 25.70 -9.13 -14.27
N ILE A 14 25.52 -8.88 -15.57
CA ILE A 14 26.43 -9.37 -16.62
C ILE A 14 27.82 -8.77 -16.44
N LEU A 15 27.93 -7.46 -16.22
CA LEU A 15 29.20 -6.78 -16.01
C LEU A 15 29.92 -7.27 -14.76
N TYR A 16 29.20 -7.51 -13.67
CA TYR A 16 29.73 -8.05 -12.43
C TYR A 16 30.31 -9.47 -12.63
N ASN A 17 29.56 -10.36 -13.31
CA ASN A 17 30.00 -11.73 -13.61
C ASN A 17 31.21 -11.74 -14.56
N ARG A 18 31.29 -10.82 -15.51
CA ARG A 18 32.46 -10.66 -16.41
C ARG A 18 33.73 -10.29 -15.63
N LYS A 19 33.62 -9.41 -14.64
CA LYS A 19 34.73 -8.99 -13.78
C LYS A 19 35.27 -10.16 -12.93
N ARG A 20 34.41 -11.11 -12.55
CA ARG A 20 34.79 -12.31 -11.76
C ARG A 20 35.33 -13.50 -12.59
N ARG A 21 35.52 -13.36 -13.91
CA ARG A 21 35.93 -14.46 -14.82
C ARG A 21 35.01 -15.69 -14.76
N ILE A 22 33.76 -15.53 -14.36
CA ILE A 22 32.77 -16.61 -14.37
C ILE A 22 32.42 -16.92 -15.83
N ARG A 23 32.47 -18.19 -16.24
CA ARG A 23 32.10 -18.62 -17.58
C ARG A 23 30.65 -18.19 -17.87
N ILE A 24 30.52 -17.24 -18.78
CA ILE A 24 29.20 -16.68 -19.12
C ILE A 24 28.53 -17.65 -20.10
N ASN A 25 27.49 -18.34 -19.66
CA ASN A 25 26.60 -19.07 -20.55
C ASN A 25 25.71 -18.08 -21.30
N PHE A 26 26.19 -17.61 -22.44
CA PHE A 26 25.48 -16.62 -23.28
C PHE A 26 24.03 -16.99 -23.54
N ILE A 27 23.72 -18.27 -23.77
CA ILE A 27 22.37 -18.78 -23.99
C ILE A 27 21.43 -18.51 -22.78
N LYS A 28 21.94 -18.70 -21.56
CA LYS A 28 21.12 -18.44 -20.34
C LYS A 28 20.78 -16.98 -20.16
N TYR A 29 21.73 -16.09 -20.45
CA TYR A 29 21.50 -14.64 -20.35
C TYR A 29 20.60 -14.13 -21.47
N LEU A 30 20.73 -14.67 -22.70
CA LEU A 30 19.84 -14.37 -23.81
C LEU A 30 18.40 -14.83 -23.50
N GLY A 31 18.23 -16.04 -22.94
CA GLY A 31 16.94 -16.56 -22.50
C GLY A 31 16.31 -15.71 -21.39
N ALA A 32 17.09 -15.27 -20.41
CA ALA A 32 16.60 -14.38 -19.36
C ALA A 32 16.19 -12.99 -19.89
N LEU A 33 16.93 -12.44 -20.85
CA LEU A 33 16.59 -11.18 -21.50
C LEU A 33 15.29 -11.31 -22.29
N LEU A 34 15.13 -12.35 -23.10
CA LEU A 34 13.90 -12.64 -23.82
C LEU A 34 12.70 -12.80 -22.87
N PHE A 35 12.88 -13.50 -21.76
CA PHE A 35 11.86 -13.68 -20.74
C PHE A 35 11.43 -12.34 -20.10
N LEU A 36 12.38 -11.45 -19.80
CA LEU A 36 12.09 -10.11 -19.28
C LEU A 36 11.34 -9.24 -20.30
N VAL A 37 11.70 -9.33 -21.59
CA VAL A 37 11.00 -8.62 -22.66
C VAL A 37 9.58 -9.15 -22.82
N LEU A 38 9.39 -10.47 -22.78
CA LEU A 38 8.07 -11.10 -22.84
C LEU A 38 7.18 -10.69 -21.64
N ILE A 39 7.72 -10.67 -20.43
CA ILE A 39 6.98 -10.20 -19.24
C ILE A 39 6.58 -8.75 -19.42
N SER A 40 7.50 -7.89 -19.87
CA SER A 40 7.22 -6.45 -20.07
C SER A 40 6.11 -6.24 -21.10
N PHE A 41 6.13 -6.98 -22.20
CA PHE A 41 5.11 -6.90 -23.24
C PHE A 41 3.77 -7.47 -22.77
N SER A 42 3.80 -8.61 -22.08
CA SER A 42 2.64 -9.22 -21.46
C SER A 42 1.97 -8.30 -20.44
N THR A 43 2.76 -7.61 -19.61
CA THR A 43 2.25 -6.68 -18.60
C THR A 43 1.54 -5.48 -19.24
N ASN A 44 2.10 -4.91 -20.31
CA ASN A 44 1.45 -3.83 -21.05
C ASN A 44 0.15 -4.30 -21.72
N TYR A 45 0.19 -5.45 -22.35
CA TYR A 45 -1.00 -6.03 -23.01
C TYR A 45 -2.12 -6.33 -22.00
N LEU A 46 -1.79 -6.91 -20.85
CA LEU A 46 -2.72 -7.17 -19.75
C LEU A 46 -3.30 -5.86 -19.19
N PHE A 47 -2.45 -4.85 -19.03
CA PHE A 47 -2.88 -3.56 -18.50
C PHE A 47 -3.86 -2.85 -19.45
N GLU A 48 -3.64 -2.90 -20.76
CA GLU A 48 -4.47 -2.18 -21.73
C GLU A 48 -5.73 -2.94 -22.14
N ASN A 49 -5.68 -4.28 -22.21
CA ASN A 49 -6.77 -5.07 -22.81
C ASN A 49 -7.56 -5.93 -21.82
N VAL A 50 -6.98 -6.29 -20.68
CA VAL A 50 -7.60 -7.21 -19.71
C VAL A 50 -8.11 -6.48 -18.47
N LEU A 51 -7.38 -5.44 -18.01
CA LEU A 51 -7.80 -4.66 -16.85
C LEU A 51 -9.00 -3.76 -17.18
N GLU A 52 -10.02 -3.87 -16.36
CA GLU A 52 -11.20 -2.99 -16.39
C GLU A 52 -10.77 -1.52 -16.17
N GLN A 53 -11.46 -0.58 -16.81
CA GLN A 53 -11.11 0.85 -16.77
C GLN A 53 -10.96 1.36 -15.34
N ARG A 54 -11.83 0.95 -14.42
CA ARG A 54 -11.77 1.28 -12.99
C ARG A 54 -10.45 0.89 -12.31
N HIS A 55 -9.86 -0.23 -12.70
CA HIS A 55 -8.58 -0.67 -12.15
C HIS A 55 -7.40 0.09 -12.75
N ARG A 56 -7.49 0.43 -14.04
CA ARG A 56 -6.50 1.27 -14.71
C ARG A 56 -6.43 2.67 -14.12
N ASP A 57 -7.60 3.29 -13.89
CA ASP A 57 -7.70 4.63 -13.31
C ASP A 57 -7.08 4.69 -11.91
N ARG A 58 -7.31 3.66 -11.08
CA ARG A 58 -6.68 3.54 -9.74
C ARG A 58 -5.16 3.47 -9.80
N ILE A 59 -4.61 2.73 -10.75
CA ILE A 59 -3.15 2.60 -10.94
C ILE A 59 -2.58 3.89 -11.51
N ASN A 60 -3.25 4.52 -12.48
CA ASN A 60 -2.84 5.77 -13.08
C ASN A 60 -2.82 6.92 -12.07
N LEU A 61 -3.79 6.96 -11.16
CA LEU A 61 -3.82 7.92 -10.04
C LEU A 61 -2.58 7.82 -9.14
N ILE A 62 -2.17 6.62 -8.78
CA ILE A 62 -0.95 6.42 -7.96
C ILE A 62 0.30 6.83 -8.73
N LEU A 63 0.33 6.56 -10.04
CA LEU A 63 1.44 6.94 -10.91
C LEU A 63 1.44 8.44 -11.26
N GLY A 64 0.46 9.20 -10.79
CA GLY A 64 0.34 10.64 -11.05
C GLY A 64 0.04 10.99 -12.52
N LYS A 65 -0.50 10.02 -13.29
CA LYS A 65 -0.78 10.22 -14.72
C LYS A 65 -2.14 10.88 -14.98
N GLU A 66 -3.06 10.78 -14.07
CA GLU A 66 -4.41 11.35 -14.18
C GLU A 66 -4.76 12.10 -12.90
N ILE A 67 -5.35 13.29 -13.06
CA ILE A 67 -5.93 14.07 -11.96
C ILE A 67 -7.44 13.88 -12.08
N ASP A 68 -7.97 12.86 -11.43
CA ASP A 68 -9.42 12.70 -11.30
C ASP A 68 -9.94 13.56 -10.15
N ASN A 69 -10.46 14.74 -10.50
CA ASN A 69 -11.01 15.70 -9.54
C ASN A 69 -12.43 15.35 -9.05
N LYS A 70 -13.06 14.27 -9.54
CA LYS A 70 -14.45 13.94 -9.24
C LYS A 70 -14.73 12.53 -8.77
N GLY A 71 -13.71 11.64 -8.74
CA GLY A 71 -13.87 10.23 -8.39
C GLY A 71 -12.94 9.76 -7.28
N ILE A 72 -12.26 8.66 -7.54
CA ILE A 72 -11.34 8.01 -6.60
C ILE A 72 -10.19 8.94 -6.19
N GLY A 73 -9.70 9.77 -7.12
CA GLY A 73 -8.66 10.75 -6.88
C GLY A 73 -9.10 11.85 -5.92
N TYR A 74 -10.36 12.27 -5.99
CA TYR A 74 -10.94 13.22 -5.06
C TYR A 74 -10.86 12.71 -3.62
N ASN A 75 -11.27 11.46 -3.36
CA ASN A 75 -11.24 10.88 -2.02
C ASN A 75 -9.83 10.84 -1.42
N ILE A 76 -8.84 10.43 -2.21
CA ILE A 76 -7.44 10.38 -1.79
C ILE A 76 -6.91 11.79 -1.51
N ASN A 77 -7.24 12.75 -2.37
CA ASN A 77 -6.80 14.13 -2.20
C ASN A 77 -7.42 14.76 -0.95
N GLN A 78 -8.73 14.57 -0.72
CA GLN A 78 -9.39 15.05 0.49
C GLN A 78 -8.82 14.40 1.76
N SER A 79 -8.53 13.10 1.71
CA SER A 79 -7.86 12.40 2.80
C SER A 79 -6.48 13.00 3.12
N LYS A 80 -5.68 13.30 2.10
CA LYS A 80 -4.37 13.96 2.28
C LYS A 80 -4.50 15.36 2.85
N ILE A 81 -5.47 16.14 2.39
CA ILE A 81 -5.75 17.48 2.90
C ILE A 81 -6.12 17.40 4.38
N ALA A 82 -7.02 16.48 4.77
CA ALA A 82 -7.40 16.26 6.14
C ALA A 82 -6.19 15.94 7.04
N ILE A 83 -5.36 14.96 6.64
CA ILE A 83 -4.15 14.61 7.39
C ILE A 83 -3.19 15.82 7.51
N SER A 84 -3.04 16.60 6.43
CA SER A 84 -2.17 17.77 6.41
C SER A 84 -2.67 18.89 7.33
N ASN A 85 -3.99 19.09 7.39
CA ASN A 85 -4.62 20.11 8.25
C ASN A 85 -4.41 19.83 9.75
N GLY A 86 -4.31 18.55 10.14
CA GLY A 86 -4.13 18.18 11.53
C GLY A 86 -2.75 18.56 12.11
N GLY A 87 -1.72 18.78 11.29
CA GLY A 87 -0.38 19.15 11.78
C GLY A 87 0.16 18.17 12.81
N VAL A 88 0.83 18.70 13.86
CA VAL A 88 1.43 17.87 14.90
C VAL A 88 0.43 17.46 15.99
N PHE A 89 -0.40 18.38 16.45
CA PHE A 89 -1.30 18.19 17.60
C PHE A 89 -2.75 17.91 17.23
N GLY A 90 -3.13 18.06 15.96
CA GLY A 90 -4.50 17.98 15.49
C GLY A 90 -5.26 19.28 15.62
N THR A 91 -6.42 19.31 14.98
CA THR A 91 -7.38 20.44 15.05
C THR A 91 -8.27 20.38 16.29
N GLY A 92 -8.35 19.23 16.94
CA GLY A 92 -9.24 18.95 18.05
C GLY A 92 -10.32 17.92 17.71
N PHE A 93 -10.80 17.22 18.73
CA PHE A 93 -11.83 16.19 18.57
C PHE A 93 -13.13 16.80 18.04
N LEU A 94 -13.62 16.29 16.92
CA LEU A 94 -14.80 16.79 16.18
C LEU A 94 -14.70 18.26 15.69
N GLU A 95 -13.50 18.84 15.65
CA GLU A 95 -13.26 20.21 15.17
C GLU A 95 -12.56 20.25 13.80
N GLY A 96 -12.29 19.10 13.19
CA GLY A 96 -11.68 19.00 11.88
C GLY A 96 -12.55 19.61 10.78
N THR A 97 -11.98 20.46 9.97
CA THR A 97 -12.73 21.16 8.89
C THR A 97 -13.17 20.23 7.78
N GLN A 98 -12.32 19.26 7.44
CA GLN A 98 -12.62 18.27 6.39
C GLN A 98 -13.55 17.17 6.90
N THR A 99 -13.36 16.72 8.14
CA THR A 99 -14.17 15.68 8.77
C THR A 99 -15.55 16.21 9.12
N LYS A 100 -15.66 17.41 9.69
CA LYS A 100 -16.95 18.06 10.03
C LYS A 100 -17.77 18.45 8.81
N GLY A 101 -17.10 18.79 7.71
CA GLY A 101 -17.74 19.15 6.45
C GLY A 101 -18.10 17.95 5.55
N ASP A 102 -17.88 16.72 6.00
CA ASP A 102 -18.08 15.48 5.21
C ASP A 102 -17.37 15.51 3.82
N PHE A 103 -16.29 16.28 3.72
CA PHE A 103 -15.53 16.40 2.46
C PHE A 103 -14.77 15.12 2.12
N VAL A 104 -14.45 14.27 3.11
CA VAL A 104 -13.84 12.96 2.90
C VAL A 104 -14.93 11.90 2.81
N PRO A 105 -15.28 11.39 1.62
CA PRO A 105 -16.31 10.37 1.50
C PRO A 105 -15.91 9.10 2.26
N ARG A 106 -16.87 8.49 2.98
CA ARG A 106 -16.65 7.28 3.79
C ARG A 106 -15.56 7.44 4.86
N GLN A 107 -15.43 8.63 5.45
CA GLN A 107 -14.44 8.93 6.48
C GLN A 107 -14.54 8.00 7.70
N HIS A 108 -15.73 7.53 8.08
CA HIS A 108 -15.94 6.67 9.24
C HIS A 108 -15.62 5.18 8.99
N THR A 109 -15.50 4.79 7.72
CA THR A 109 -15.22 3.39 7.33
C THR A 109 -13.84 3.26 6.71
N ASP A 110 -13.71 3.66 5.45
CA ASP A 110 -12.53 3.38 4.64
C ASP A 110 -11.38 4.34 4.93
N TYR A 111 -11.69 5.60 5.28
CA TYR A 111 -10.72 6.67 5.48
C TYR A 111 -10.63 7.16 6.93
N ILE A 112 -10.93 6.27 7.90
CA ILE A 112 -10.89 6.65 9.33
C ILE A 112 -9.51 7.17 9.77
N PHE A 113 -8.44 6.68 9.15
CA PHE A 113 -7.09 7.15 9.43
C PHE A 113 -6.89 8.63 9.10
N SER A 114 -7.59 9.17 8.08
CA SER A 114 -7.56 10.61 7.78
C SER A 114 -8.26 11.44 8.84
N THR A 115 -9.37 10.94 9.42
CA THR A 115 -10.06 11.56 10.54
C THR A 115 -9.16 11.63 11.77
N ILE A 116 -8.48 10.53 12.11
CA ILE A 116 -7.48 10.50 13.19
C ILE A 116 -6.36 11.52 12.90
N GLY A 117 -5.92 11.60 11.64
CA GLY A 117 -4.88 12.53 11.22
C GLY A 117 -5.29 13.99 11.35
N GLU A 118 -6.53 14.34 11.04
CA GLU A 118 -7.02 15.70 11.16
C GLU A 118 -7.27 16.09 12.64
N GLU A 119 -7.98 15.25 13.38
CA GLU A 119 -8.39 15.57 14.75
C GLU A 119 -7.27 15.50 15.77
N TRP A 120 -6.40 14.48 15.68
CA TRP A 120 -5.34 14.19 16.65
C TRP A 120 -3.92 14.44 16.09
N GLY A 121 -3.82 14.83 14.83
CA GLY A 121 -2.58 15.18 14.18
C GLY A 121 -1.58 14.02 14.06
N PHE A 122 -0.31 14.39 13.95
CA PHE A 122 0.79 13.43 13.85
C PHE A 122 0.89 12.53 15.10
N ILE A 123 0.60 13.05 16.29
CA ILE A 123 0.64 12.27 17.52
C ILE A 123 -0.41 11.15 17.49
N GLY A 124 -1.64 11.44 17.05
CA GLY A 124 -2.70 10.44 16.92
C GLY A 124 -2.39 9.37 15.89
N THR A 125 -1.91 9.77 14.71
CA THR A 125 -1.53 8.82 13.65
C THR A 125 -0.35 7.94 14.08
N PHE A 126 0.68 8.53 14.69
CA PHE A 126 1.82 7.78 15.21
C PHE A 126 1.41 6.79 16.30
N THR A 127 0.57 7.21 17.24
CA THR A 127 0.05 6.35 18.31
C THR A 127 -0.75 5.18 17.74
N THR A 128 -1.59 5.43 16.74
CA THR A 128 -2.36 4.39 16.06
C THR A 128 -1.43 3.37 15.38
N ILE A 129 -0.43 3.83 14.64
CA ILE A 129 0.55 2.96 13.98
C ILE A 129 1.33 2.15 15.02
N LEU A 130 1.76 2.77 16.11
CA LEU A 130 2.52 2.12 17.18
C LEU A 130 1.68 1.01 17.84
N LEU A 131 0.43 1.30 18.21
CA LEU A 131 -0.45 0.32 18.86
C LEU A 131 -0.74 -0.88 17.95
N PHE A 132 -1.05 -0.66 16.67
CA PHE A 132 -1.23 -1.75 15.72
C PHE A 132 0.04 -2.57 15.51
N SER A 133 1.19 -1.92 15.39
CA SER A 133 2.48 -2.60 15.27
C SER A 133 2.78 -3.47 16.48
N LEU A 134 2.56 -2.95 17.69
CA LEU A 134 2.73 -3.71 18.93
C LEU A 134 1.75 -4.88 19.02
N LEU A 135 0.49 -4.71 18.60
CA LEU A 135 -0.50 -5.77 18.55
C LEU A 135 -0.06 -6.90 17.62
N ILE A 136 0.33 -6.57 16.39
CA ILE A 136 0.80 -7.52 15.36
C ILE A 136 2.02 -8.29 15.86
N ILE A 137 3.03 -7.59 16.40
CA ILE A 137 4.25 -8.19 16.93
C ILE A 137 3.89 -9.14 18.10
N ARG A 138 3.02 -8.70 19.00
CA ARG A 138 2.61 -9.51 20.16
C ARG A 138 1.89 -10.80 19.75
N ILE A 139 0.98 -10.72 18.78
CA ILE A 139 0.27 -11.93 18.28
C ILE A 139 1.27 -12.86 17.58
N THR A 140 2.19 -12.32 16.76
CA THR A 140 3.22 -13.12 16.08
C THR A 140 4.10 -13.87 17.08
N ILE A 141 4.61 -13.19 18.11
CA ILE A 141 5.42 -13.82 19.16
C ILE A 141 4.62 -14.91 19.89
N ARG A 142 3.34 -14.66 20.15
CA ARG A 142 2.45 -15.67 20.78
C ARG A 142 2.19 -16.84 19.86
N ALA A 143 2.04 -16.62 18.55
CA ALA A 143 1.86 -17.67 17.56
C ALA A 143 3.08 -18.60 17.50
N GLU A 144 4.29 -18.07 17.51
CA GLU A 144 5.52 -18.87 17.47
C GLU A 144 5.71 -19.77 18.71
N LYS A 145 5.20 -19.35 19.88
CA LYS A 145 5.27 -20.11 21.12
C LYS A 145 4.23 -21.25 21.21
N GLN A 146 3.33 -21.38 20.23
CA GLN A 146 2.32 -22.43 20.23
C GLN A 146 2.92 -23.79 19.86
N VAL A 147 2.74 -24.79 20.69
CA VAL A 147 3.16 -26.18 20.44
C VAL A 147 2.27 -26.85 19.39
N ASN A 148 0.99 -26.50 19.36
CA ASN A 148 0.02 -27.06 18.41
C ASN A 148 0.13 -26.35 17.05
N HIS A 149 0.44 -27.10 16.00
CA HIS A 149 0.59 -26.59 14.64
C HIS A 149 -0.67 -25.86 14.13
N PHE A 150 -1.85 -26.38 14.41
CA PHE A 150 -3.10 -25.72 13.99
C PHE A 150 -3.24 -24.34 14.60
N LYS A 151 -3.04 -24.23 15.94
CA LYS A 151 -3.13 -22.94 16.65
C LYS A 151 -2.09 -21.94 16.13
N ARG A 152 -0.88 -22.42 15.86
CA ARG A 152 0.20 -21.59 15.32
C ARG A 152 -0.18 -21.02 13.96
N ILE A 153 -0.60 -21.87 13.01
CA ILE A 153 -0.99 -21.45 11.66
C ILE A 153 -2.18 -20.50 11.71
N TYR A 154 -3.19 -20.81 12.51
CA TYR A 154 -4.36 -19.94 12.68
C TYR A 154 -3.98 -18.53 13.15
N CYS A 155 -3.15 -18.42 14.19
CA CYS A 155 -2.69 -17.13 14.69
C CYS A 155 -1.86 -16.36 13.65
N LEU A 156 -0.99 -17.03 12.87
CA LEU A 156 -0.21 -16.39 11.82
C LEU A 156 -1.10 -15.90 10.67
N CYS A 157 -2.08 -16.68 10.23
CA CYS A 157 -3.05 -16.26 9.22
C CYS A 157 -3.86 -15.05 9.69
N PHE A 158 -4.35 -15.09 10.94
CA PHE A 158 -5.08 -13.97 11.52
C PHE A 158 -4.23 -12.69 11.58
N THR A 159 -2.97 -12.82 12.01
CA THR A 159 -2.02 -11.70 12.04
C THR A 159 -1.76 -11.14 10.64
N SER A 160 -1.63 -12.01 9.64
CA SER A 160 -1.43 -11.59 8.25
C SER A 160 -2.62 -10.80 7.72
N ILE A 161 -3.85 -11.22 8.03
CA ILE A 161 -5.07 -10.51 7.64
C ILE A 161 -5.10 -9.14 8.32
N LEU A 162 -4.85 -9.05 9.62
CA LEU A 162 -4.79 -7.78 10.35
C LEU A 162 -3.73 -6.84 9.78
N PHE A 163 -2.55 -7.37 9.45
CA PHE A 163 -1.47 -6.57 8.85
C PHE A 163 -1.87 -6.03 7.48
N ILE A 164 -2.50 -6.84 6.63
CA ILE A 164 -2.95 -6.41 5.31
C ILE A 164 -4.01 -5.32 5.42
N HIS A 165 -5.01 -5.47 6.28
CA HIS A 165 -6.04 -4.45 6.52
C HIS A 165 -5.42 -3.13 6.99
N PHE A 166 -4.55 -3.21 8.00
CA PHE A 166 -3.82 -2.06 8.54
C PHE A 166 -2.98 -1.36 7.46
N PHE A 167 -2.16 -2.11 6.71
CA PHE A 167 -1.29 -1.58 5.69
C PHE A 167 -2.06 -0.91 4.54
N ILE A 168 -3.13 -1.57 4.06
CA ILE A 168 -3.94 -1.04 2.96
C ILE A 168 -4.70 0.20 3.41
N ASN A 169 -5.34 0.20 4.60
CA ASN A 169 -6.10 1.36 5.07
C ASN A 169 -5.24 2.61 5.22
N ILE A 170 -4.09 2.49 5.87
CA ILE A 170 -3.14 3.62 5.97
C ILE A 170 -2.59 3.99 4.61
N GLY A 171 -2.15 3.00 3.82
CA GLY A 171 -1.56 3.24 2.51
C GLY A 171 -2.51 3.97 1.55
N MET A 172 -3.81 3.64 1.55
CA MET A 172 -4.78 4.35 0.71
C MET A 172 -5.10 5.75 1.24
N SER A 173 -5.11 5.95 2.56
CA SER A 173 -5.34 7.28 3.16
C SER A 173 -4.23 8.27 2.82
N ILE A 174 -2.98 7.82 2.75
CA ILE A 174 -1.82 8.65 2.33
C ILE A 174 -1.56 8.60 0.81
N GLY A 175 -2.30 7.79 0.07
CA GLY A 175 -2.21 7.68 -1.39
C GLY A 175 -1.02 6.87 -1.91
N LEU A 176 -0.46 5.94 -1.11
CA LEU A 176 0.57 4.99 -1.53
C LEU A 176 -0.02 3.73 -2.18
N VAL A 177 -1.26 3.39 -1.81
CA VAL A 177 -1.98 2.21 -2.30
C VAL A 177 -3.29 2.65 -2.93
N PRO A 178 -3.78 1.99 -4.00
CA PRO A 178 -5.08 2.32 -4.57
C PRO A 178 -6.19 2.18 -3.54
N SER A 179 -7.20 3.06 -3.62
CA SER A 179 -8.37 2.98 -2.75
C SER A 179 -9.17 1.69 -3.04
N VAL A 180 -9.18 0.77 -2.10
CA VAL A 180 -9.88 -0.53 -2.20
C VAL A 180 -11.13 -0.56 -1.33
N GLY A 181 -11.22 0.34 -0.33
CA GLY A 181 -12.35 0.38 0.60
C GLY A 181 -12.25 -0.72 1.65
N ILE A 182 -11.10 -0.87 2.27
CA ILE A 182 -10.86 -1.82 3.36
C ILE A 182 -10.86 -1.06 4.69
N PRO A 183 -11.78 -1.39 5.62
CA PRO A 183 -11.84 -0.72 6.92
C PRO A 183 -10.63 -1.08 7.80
N LEU A 184 -10.28 -0.16 8.72
CA LEU A 184 -9.26 -0.41 9.73
C LEU A 184 -9.88 -1.22 10.89
N PRO A 185 -9.40 -2.45 11.16
CA PRO A 185 -9.96 -3.28 12.23
C PRO A 185 -9.96 -2.54 13.58
N PHE A 186 -10.96 -2.79 14.41
CA PHE A 186 -11.16 -2.22 15.76
C PHE A 186 -11.44 -0.71 15.84
N ILE A 187 -11.20 0.07 14.79
CA ILE A 187 -11.35 1.54 14.80
C ILE A 187 -12.45 1.98 13.85
N SER A 188 -12.48 1.44 12.62
CA SER A 188 -13.48 1.81 11.62
C SER A 188 -14.88 1.33 12.01
N TYR A 189 -15.90 2.11 11.64
CA TYR A 189 -17.27 1.65 11.71
C TYR A 189 -17.48 0.45 10.78
N GLY A 190 -17.84 -0.71 11.35
CA GLY A 190 -17.96 -1.99 10.63
C GLY A 190 -16.61 -2.72 10.40
N GLY A 191 -15.56 -2.30 11.10
CA GLY A 191 -14.23 -2.95 11.09
C GLY A 191 -14.04 -3.94 12.23
#